data_a7ecd933148fe8720f6607cc1fe42e6b
#
_entry.id   a7ecd933148fe8720f6607cc1fe42e6b
#
_cell.length_a   1.000
_cell.length_b   1.000
_cell.length_c   1.000
_cell.angle_alpha   90.00
_cell.angle_beta   90.00
_cell.angle_gamma   90.00
#
_symmetry.space_group_name_H-M   'P 1'
#
loop_
_entity.id
_entity.type
_entity.pdbx_description
1 polymer ?
#
loop_
_entity_poly.entity_id
_entity_poly.type
_entity_poly.pdbx_seq_one_letter_code
_entity_poly.pdbx_strand_id
1 'polypeptide(L)'
;MKILFTFPGQGTQHAGMLQNLPGTELAQAREVLGAEVDTLDTPEALKHTRAVQLSLLIAGVAWARELERRGVAPDIVSGLSIGAYPAAVVAGALDFADALTLVALRGDLMEQAYPHGYGLTAIMGLTLSQVESLVEGSGTYIANLNAETQIVIAGPDEAMADVAKRAMAKGASKAPRLAVSVPSHCELLAEPAYKLVEAFSHVTLSRPRFAYLSGSTGRVLWQPERIADDLAMNMARTVRWQEAVISANEREARLAIEMPPGGILTCLTRQAAWEGESISLERSGVEVAVHLARRLRA
;
A
#
# COMPACT_ATOMS: atom_id res chain seq x y z
N MET A 1 1.32 23.46 9.17
CA MET A 1 1.35 21.99 9.40
C MET A 1 0.59 21.27 8.29
N LYS A 2 0.99 20.05 7.92
CA LYS A 2 0.45 19.33 6.75
C LYS A 2 -0.29 18.07 7.15
N ILE A 3 -1.19 17.62 6.27
CA ILE A 3 -1.98 16.40 6.41
C ILE A 3 -1.45 15.36 5.42
N LEU A 4 -1.14 14.17 5.93
CA LEU A 4 -0.77 12.99 5.15
C LEU A 4 -1.96 12.05 5.06
N PHE A 5 -2.39 11.68 3.85
CA PHE A 5 -3.27 10.53 3.65
C PHE A 5 -2.44 9.29 3.35
N THR A 6 -2.71 8.20 4.06
CA THR A 6 -2.05 6.91 3.83
C THR A 6 -3.07 5.88 3.36
N PHE A 7 -2.62 5.01 2.46
CA PHE A 7 -3.46 3.99 1.83
C PHE A 7 -2.87 2.60 2.08
N PRO A 8 -3.63 1.70 2.72
CA PRO A 8 -3.13 0.39 3.11
C PRO A 8 -2.88 -0.54 1.93
N GLY A 9 -2.00 -1.52 2.16
CA GLY A 9 -1.79 -2.67 1.28
C GLY A 9 -2.67 -3.87 1.64
N GLN A 10 -2.41 -5.00 0.99
CA GLN A 10 -3.07 -6.28 1.28
C GLN A 10 -2.86 -6.71 2.74
N GLY A 11 -3.85 -7.40 3.29
CA GLY A 11 -3.87 -7.90 4.67
C GLY A 11 -4.85 -7.19 5.59
N THR A 12 -5.44 -6.07 5.14
CA THR A 12 -6.45 -5.31 5.88
C THR A 12 -7.88 -5.52 5.38
N GLN A 13 -8.03 -6.09 4.19
CA GLN A 13 -9.32 -6.32 3.55
C GLN A 13 -10.22 -7.24 4.36
N HIS A 14 -11.51 -7.00 4.30
CA HIS A 14 -12.56 -7.84 4.91
C HIS A 14 -13.81 -7.88 4.05
N ALA A 15 -14.59 -8.94 4.20
CA ALA A 15 -15.85 -9.10 3.49
C ALA A 15 -16.80 -7.92 3.80
N GLY A 16 -17.48 -7.43 2.76
CA GLY A 16 -18.43 -6.33 2.87
C GLY A 16 -17.80 -4.94 2.96
N MET A 17 -16.48 -4.79 2.76
CA MET A 17 -15.78 -3.50 2.85
C MET A 17 -16.20 -2.48 1.79
N LEU A 18 -16.83 -2.91 0.72
CA LEU A 18 -17.37 -2.04 -0.33
C LEU A 18 -18.82 -1.65 -0.09
N GLN A 19 -19.47 -2.21 0.94
CA GLN A 19 -20.83 -1.85 1.28
C GLN A 19 -20.88 -0.45 1.91
N ASN A 20 -21.86 0.34 1.49
CA ASN A 20 -22.08 1.70 2.01
C ASN A 20 -20.90 2.66 1.82
N LEU A 21 -20.08 2.45 0.76
CA LEU A 21 -19.06 3.43 0.41
C LEU A 21 -19.69 4.80 0.10
N PRO A 22 -19.08 5.90 0.54
CA PRO A 22 -19.54 7.23 0.20
C PRO A 22 -19.28 7.55 -1.28
N GLY A 23 -20.09 8.46 -1.85
CA GLY A 23 -19.86 8.97 -3.20
C GLY A 23 -20.33 8.06 -4.32
N THR A 24 -19.70 8.19 -5.48
CA THR A 24 -20.05 7.50 -6.73
C THR A 24 -19.00 6.52 -7.22
N GLU A 25 -17.94 6.32 -6.45
CA GLU A 25 -16.75 5.56 -6.86
C GLU A 25 -17.09 4.09 -7.16
N LEU A 26 -18.02 3.50 -6.41
CA LEU A 26 -18.47 2.13 -6.68
C LEU A 26 -19.26 2.04 -8.01
N ALA A 27 -20.07 3.06 -8.33
CA ALA A 27 -20.76 3.14 -9.61
C ALA A 27 -19.79 3.34 -10.78
N GLN A 28 -18.79 4.23 -10.61
CA GLN A 28 -17.73 4.43 -11.60
C GLN A 28 -16.91 3.14 -11.83
N ALA A 29 -16.60 2.41 -10.76
CA ALA A 29 -15.93 1.12 -10.87
C ALA A 29 -16.78 0.10 -11.66
N ARG A 30 -18.10 0.11 -11.51
CA ARG A 30 -19.02 -0.74 -12.28
C ARG A 30 -19.03 -0.39 -13.76
N GLU A 31 -18.87 0.86 -14.14
CA GLU A 31 -18.75 1.26 -15.56
C GLU A 31 -17.53 0.65 -16.23
N VAL A 32 -16.43 0.49 -15.48
CA VAL A 32 -15.16 -0.06 -15.98
C VAL A 32 -15.09 -1.58 -15.89
N LEU A 33 -15.49 -2.15 -14.75
CA LEU A 33 -15.31 -3.57 -14.41
C LEU A 33 -16.57 -4.41 -14.65
N GLY A 34 -17.71 -3.75 -14.91
CA GLY A 34 -18.99 -4.45 -15.10
C GLY A 34 -19.49 -5.11 -13.79
N ALA A 35 -20.15 -6.27 -13.95
CA ALA A 35 -20.76 -6.99 -12.84
C ALA A 35 -19.75 -7.59 -11.83
N GLU A 36 -18.48 -7.65 -12.17
CA GLU A 36 -17.41 -8.12 -11.25
C GLU A 36 -17.42 -7.36 -9.92
N VAL A 37 -17.72 -6.05 -9.98
CA VAL A 37 -17.76 -5.17 -8.80
C VAL A 37 -18.69 -5.68 -7.70
N ASP A 38 -19.78 -6.32 -8.05
CA ASP A 38 -20.80 -6.80 -7.11
C ASP A 38 -20.31 -7.91 -6.19
N THR A 39 -19.22 -8.55 -6.54
CA THR A 39 -18.70 -9.72 -5.83
C THR A 39 -17.26 -9.55 -5.32
N LEU A 40 -16.61 -8.41 -5.59
CA LEU A 40 -15.19 -8.18 -5.25
C LEU A 40 -14.87 -8.39 -3.77
N ASP A 41 -15.77 -8.00 -2.88
CA ASP A 41 -15.57 -8.07 -1.43
C ASP A 41 -16.29 -9.26 -0.76
N THR A 42 -16.63 -10.29 -1.54
CA THR A 42 -17.10 -11.54 -0.96
C THR A 42 -15.95 -12.34 -0.34
N PRO A 43 -16.20 -13.20 0.67
CA PRO A 43 -15.15 -14.03 1.27
C PRO A 43 -14.38 -14.88 0.26
N GLU A 44 -15.06 -15.36 -0.80
CA GLU A 44 -14.44 -16.16 -1.85
C GLU A 44 -13.54 -15.30 -2.76
N ALA A 45 -14.05 -14.16 -3.22
CA ALA A 45 -13.29 -13.26 -4.09
C ALA A 45 -12.04 -12.73 -3.40
N LEU A 46 -12.13 -12.41 -2.10
CA LEU A 46 -11.00 -11.89 -1.32
C LEU A 46 -9.87 -12.91 -1.05
N LYS A 47 -10.01 -14.15 -1.54
CA LYS A 47 -8.90 -15.11 -1.62
C LYS A 47 -7.97 -14.82 -2.81
N HIS A 48 -8.41 -14.00 -3.77
CA HIS A 48 -7.72 -13.69 -5.01
C HIS A 48 -7.14 -12.27 -4.98
N THR A 49 -5.89 -12.16 -5.41
CA THR A 49 -5.12 -10.90 -5.41
C THR A 49 -5.83 -9.78 -6.18
N ARG A 50 -6.41 -10.10 -7.33
CA ARG A 50 -7.16 -9.14 -8.16
C ARG A 50 -8.31 -8.49 -7.38
N ALA A 51 -9.16 -9.28 -6.76
CA ALA A 51 -10.32 -8.76 -6.02
C ALA A 51 -9.90 -7.96 -4.78
N VAL A 52 -8.89 -8.41 -4.04
CA VAL A 52 -8.33 -7.68 -2.91
C VAL A 52 -7.82 -6.30 -3.34
N GLN A 53 -7.01 -6.24 -4.39
CA GLN A 53 -6.40 -4.98 -4.83
C GLN A 53 -7.44 -4.01 -5.39
N LEU A 54 -8.41 -4.47 -6.17
CA LEU A 54 -9.52 -3.64 -6.65
C LEU A 54 -10.37 -3.10 -5.49
N SER A 55 -10.68 -3.93 -4.49
CA SER A 55 -11.43 -3.51 -3.31
C SER A 55 -10.71 -2.42 -2.53
N LEU A 56 -9.40 -2.56 -2.33
CA LEU A 56 -8.55 -1.56 -1.64
C LEU A 56 -8.47 -0.25 -2.43
N LEU A 57 -8.35 -0.31 -3.76
CA LEU A 57 -8.35 0.87 -4.62
C LEU A 57 -9.68 1.64 -4.50
N ILE A 58 -10.80 0.94 -4.69
CA ILE A 58 -12.13 1.56 -4.69
C ILE A 58 -12.43 2.19 -3.33
N ALA A 59 -12.24 1.45 -2.25
CA ALA A 59 -12.49 1.96 -0.89
C ALA A 59 -11.57 3.14 -0.54
N GLY A 60 -10.27 3.04 -0.85
CA GLY A 60 -9.31 4.10 -0.58
C GLY A 60 -9.66 5.42 -1.28
N VAL A 61 -10.02 5.37 -2.56
CA VAL A 61 -10.43 6.55 -3.33
C VAL A 61 -11.75 7.13 -2.81
N ALA A 62 -12.75 6.27 -2.54
CA ALA A 62 -14.08 6.71 -2.07
C ALA A 62 -13.98 7.49 -0.75
N TRP A 63 -13.27 6.94 0.24
CA TRP A 63 -13.11 7.57 1.55
C TRP A 63 -12.24 8.82 1.52
N ALA A 64 -11.17 8.85 0.73
CA ALA A 64 -10.35 10.05 0.58
C ALA A 64 -11.14 11.19 -0.06
N ARG A 65 -11.92 10.91 -1.10
CA ARG A 65 -12.81 11.90 -1.73
C ARG A 65 -13.94 12.35 -0.78
N GLU A 66 -14.43 11.48 0.12
CA GLU A 66 -15.38 11.91 1.15
C GLU A 66 -14.74 12.93 2.10
N LEU A 67 -13.52 12.72 2.53
CA LEU A 67 -12.81 13.72 3.34
C LEU A 67 -12.63 15.03 2.57
N GLU A 68 -12.27 14.98 1.29
CA GLU A 68 -12.18 16.19 0.45
C GLU A 68 -13.54 16.93 0.36
N ARG A 69 -14.66 16.20 0.17
CA ARG A 69 -16.02 16.78 0.19
C ARG A 69 -16.37 17.45 1.53
N ARG A 70 -15.80 16.95 2.64
CA ARG A 70 -15.92 17.53 3.98
C ARG A 70 -14.94 18.67 4.27
N GLY A 71 -14.14 19.08 3.26
CA GLY A 71 -13.16 20.17 3.36
C GLY A 71 -11.82 19.75 3.94
N VAL A 72 -11.52 18.45 3.98
CA VAL A 72 -10.23 17.91 4.42
C VAL A 72 -9.50 17.32 3.22
N ALA A 73 -8.64 18.12 2.61
CA ALA A 73 -7.73 17.67 1.56
C ALA A 73 -6.34 17.33 2.12
N PRO A 74 -5.62 16.35 1.56
CA PRO A 74 -4.26 16.07 1.95
C PRO A 74 -3.29 17.12 1.38
N ASP A 75 -2.13 17.27 2.01
CA ASP A 75 -0.98 17.94 1.43
C ASP A 75 -0.02 16.91 0.81
N ILE A 76 0.02 15.72 1.41
CA ILE A 76 0.86 14.59 1.00
C ILE A 76 0.00 13.33 0.95
N VAL A 77 0.24 12.48 -0.03
CA VAL A 77 -0.37 11.15 -0.14
C VAL A 77 0.73 10.11 -0.27
N SER A 78 0.54 8.96 0.37
CA SER A 78 1.44 7.81 0.25
C SER A 78 0.67 6.51 0.42
N GLY A 79 1.11 5.45 -0.24
CA GLY A 79 0.47 4.15 -0.14
C GLY A 79 1.46 3.01 -0.08
N LEU A 80 1.12 1.99 0.70
CA LEU A 80 1.90 0.77 0.82
C LEU A 80 1.45 -0.22 -0.25
N SER A 81 2.36 -0.62 -1.15
CA SER A 81 2.07 -1.57 -2.23
C SER A 81 0.93 -1.11 -3.12
N ILE A 82 -0.17 -1.87 -3.20
CA ILE A 82 -1.39 -1.48 -3.94
C ILE A 82 -1.91 -0.11 -3.50
N GLY A 83 -1.71 0.28 -2.25
CA GLY A 83 -2.12 1.59 -1.74
C GLY A 83 -1.51 2.79 -2.48
N ALA A 84 -0.42 2.59 -3.23
CA ALA A 84 0.17 3.61 -4.08
C ALA A 84 -0.78 4.08 -5.22
N TYR A 85 -1.66 3.18 -5.70
CA TYR A 85 -2.62 3.50 -6.77
C TYR A 85 -3.73 4.45 -6.31
N PRO A 86 -4.48 4.17 -5.23
CA PRO A 86 -5.42 5.17 -4.72
C PRO A 86 -4.74 6.47 -4.30
N ALA A 87 -3.50 6.43 -3.79
CA ALA A 87 -2.73 7.64 -3.51
C ALA A 87 -2.49 8.48 -4.79
N ALA A 88 -2.08 7.86 -5.89
CA ALA A 88 -1.89 8.53 -7.17
C ALA A 88 -3.20 9.10 -7.76
N VAL A 89 -4.32 8.37 -7.61
CA VAL A 89 -5.65 8.84 -8.02
C VAL A 89 -6.07 10.07 -7.22
N VAL A 90 -5.96 10.03 -5.90
CA VAL A 90 -6.32 11.15 -5.02
C VAL A 90 -5.40 12.35 -5.26
N ALA A 91 -4.12 12.12 -5.53
CA ALA A 91 -3.21 13.19 -5.94
C ALA A 91 -3.57 13.81 -7.30
N GLY A 92 -4.44 13.21 -8.08
CA GLY A 92 -4.81 13.65 -9.43
C GLY A 92 -3.74 13.33 -10.48
N ALA A 93 -2.82 12.43 -10.18
CA ALA A 93 -1.80 11.98 -11.12
C ALA A 93 -2.31 10.89 -12.07
N LEU A 94 -3.21 10.02 -11.60
CA LEU A 94 -3.77 8.90 -12.35
C LEU A 94 -5.29 8.99 -12.36
N ASP A 95 -5.92 8.81 -13.52
CA ASP A 95 -7.37 8.69 -13.62
C ASP A 95 -7.90 7.44 -12.93
N PHE A 96 -9.09 7.52 -12.31
CA PHE A 96 -9.64 6.40 -11.55
C PHE A 96 -10.02 5.21 -12.44
N ALA A 97 -10.54 5.46 -13.65
CA ALA A 97 -10.88 4.38 -14.59
C ALA A 97 -9.62 3.67 -15.09
N ASP A 98 -8.57 4.42 -15.39
CA ASP A 98 -7.26 3.85 -15.76
C ASP A 98 -6.66 3.05 -14.59
N ALA A 99 -6.75 3.57 -13.36
CA ALA A 99 -6.30 2.87 -12.16
C ALA A 99 -7.01 1.53 -11.97
N LEU A 100 -8.32 1.46 -12.17
CA LEU A 100 -9.10 0.22 -12.09
C LEU A 100 -8.58 -0.83 -13.10
N THR A 101 -8.36 -0.43 -14.34
CA THR A 101 -7.84 -1.31 -15.39
C THR A 101 -6.42 -1.81 -15.08
N LEU A 102 -5.53 -0.90 -14.65
CA LEU A 102 -4.15 -1.23 -14.30
C LEU A 102 -4.06 -2.12 -13.05
N VAL A 103 -4.88 -1.87 -12.04
CA VAL A 103 -4.91 -2.68 -10.81
C VAL A 103 -5.49 -4.07 -11.06
N ALA A 104 -6.51 -4.18 -11.92
CA ALA A 104 -7.02 -5.47 -12.36
C ALA A 104 -5.91 -6.31 -13.00
N LEU A 105 -5.18 -5.73 -13.96
CA LEU A 105 -4.02 -6.38 -14.60
C LEU A 105 -2.92 -6.70 -13.57
N ARG A 106 -2.61 -5.77 -12.66
CA ARG A 106 -1.60 -5.98 -11.62
C ARG A 106 -1.92 -7.19 -10.74
N GLY A 107 -3.17 -7.30 -10.30
CA GLY A 107 -3.62 -8.42 -9.48
C GLY A 107 -3.47 -9.76 -10.20
N ASP A 108 -3.90 -9.83 -11.46
CA ASP A 108 -3.77 -11.03 -12.29
C ASP A 108 -2.31 -11.42 -12.53
N LEU A 109 -1.46 -10.45 -12.90
CA LEU A 109 -0.03 -10.70 -13.13
C LEU A 109 0.68 -11.22 -11.88
N MET A 110 0.38 -10.66 -10.71
CA MET A 110 0.98 -11.09 -9.44
C MET A 110 0.52 -12.50 -9.04
N GLU A 111 -0.76 -12.81 -9.16
CA GLU A 111 -1.31 -14.11 -8.79
C GLU A 111 -0.81 -15.23 -9.72
N GLN A 112 -0.72 -14.95 -11.02
CA GLN A 112 -0.27 -15.92 -12.02
C GLN A 112 1.23 -16.21 -11.99
N ALA A 113 2.04 -15.26 -11.53
CA ALA A 113 3.50 -15.39 -11.52
C ALA A 113 3.98 -16.51 -10.59
N TYR A 114 3.39 -16.63 -9.40
CA TYR A 114 3.75 -17.62 -8.38
C TYR A 114 2.48 -18.13 -7.69
N PRO A 115 1.75 -19.05 -8.31
CA PRO A 115 0.44 -19.49 -7.79
C PRO A 115 0.55 -20.27 -6.47
N HIS A 116 1.69 -20.91 -6.18
CA HIS A 116 1.89 -21.77 -5.01
C HIS A 116 3.32 -21.72 -4.50
N GLY A 117 3.51 -21.99 -3.20
CA GLY A 117 4.81 -22.23 -2.58
C GLY A 117 5.67 -21.00 -2.34
N TYR A 118 5.11 -19.81 -2.46
CA TYR A 118 5.78 -18.53 -2.25
C TYR A 118 4.96 -17.59 -1.35
N GLY A 119 5.58 -16.53 -0.89
CA GLY A 119 4.89 -15.47 -0.19
C GLY A 119 5.78 -14.53 0.61
N LEU A 120 5.27 -14.08 1.76
CA LEU A 120 5.91 -13.09 2.63
C LEU A 120 5.97 -13.58 4.07
N THR A 121 7.06 -13.25 4.77
CA THR A 121 7.22 -13.47 6.21
C THR A 121 7.68 -12.17 6.86
N ALA A 122 7.01 -11.75 7.93
CA ALA A 122 7.44 -10.59 8.71
C ALA A 122 8.44 -11.02 9.79
N ILE A 123 9.57 -10.33 9.89
CA ILE A 123 10.58 -10.52 10.94
C ILE A 123 10.53 -9.29 11.84
N MET A 124 10.25 -9.49 13.12
CA MET A 124 10.10 -8.43 14.10
C MET A 124 11.17 -8.53 15.18
N GLY A 125 11.74 -7.39 15.57
CA GLY A 125 12.74 -7.32 16.64
C GLY A 125 14.20 -7.40 16.18
N LEU A 126 14.45 -7.51 14.87
CA LEU A 126 15.78 -7.44 14.28
C LEU A 126 15.91 -6.22 13.36
N THR A 127 17.10 -5.63 13.33
CA THR A 127 17.43 -4.51 12.42
C THR A 127 17.62 -5.01 10.99
N LEU A 128 17.60 -4.08 10.03
CA LEU A 128 17.82 -4.38 8.62
C LEU A 128 19.12 -5.18 8.41
N SER A 129 20.25 -4.73 8.96
CA SER A 129 21.54 -5.41 8.75
C SER A 129 21.56 -6.84 9.31
N GLN A 130 20.85 -7.09 10.41
CA GLN A 130 20.70 -8.44 10.96
C GLN A 130 19.87 -9.34 10.05
N VAL A 131 18.80 -8.81 9.45
CA VAL A 131 17.96 -9.56 8.51
C VAL A 131 18.68 -9.77 7.18
N GLU A 132 19.40 -8.79 6.65
CA GLU A 132 20.22 -8.91 5.44
C GLU A 132 21.22 -10.08 5.55
N SER A 133 21.90 -10.22 6.70
CA SER A 133 22.81 -11.33 6.95
C SER A 133 22.13 -12.72 6.98
N LEU A 134 20.81 -12.77 7.24
CA LEU A 134 20.03 -14.01 7.20
C LEU A 134 19.52 -14.34 5.81
N VAL A 135 19.23 -13.31 5.02
CA VAL A 135 18.70 -13.40 3.66
C VAL A 135 19.80 -13.75 2.66
N GLU A 136 21.04 -13.31 2.90
CA GLU A 136 22.18 -13.58 2.03
C GLU A 136 22.35 -15.08 1.76
N GLY A 137 22.31 -15.47 0.49
CA GLY A 137 22.43 -16.85 0.05
C GLY A 137 21.26 -17.78 0.39
N SER A 138 20.18 -17.27 0.96
CA SER A 138 19.02 -18.07 1.37
C SER A 138 18.00 -18.34 0.26
N GLY A 139 18.05 -17.56 -0.84
CA GLY A 139 17.01 -17.56 -1.88
C GLY A 139 15.76 -16.75 -1.49
N THR A 140 15.84 -15.99 -0.39
CA THR A 140 14.80 -15.01 0.00
C THR A 140 15.30 -13.58 -0.22
N TYR A 141 14.38 -12.61 -0.18
CA TYR A 141 14.63 -11.21 -0.51
C TYR A 141 14.03 -10.28 0.53
N ILE A 142 14.64 -9.13 0.76
CA ILE A 142 14.02 -8.06 1.53
C ILE A 142 12.88 -7.45 0.71
N ALA A 143 11.66 -7.54 1.22
CA ALA A 143 10.45 -7.04 0.57
C ALA A 143 9.98 -5.69 1.13
N ASN A 144 9.92 -5.53 2.47
CA ASN A 144 9.47 -4.29 3.08
C ASN A 144 10.37 -3.88 4.26
N LEU A 145 10.66 -2.59 4.32
CA LEU A 145 11.22 -1.90 5.47
C LEU A 145 10.09 -1.10 6.14
N ASN A 146 9.31 -1.75 7.00
CA ASN A 146 8.10 -1.16 7.58
C ASN A 146 8.39 -0.29 8.80
N ALA A 147 9.36 -0.69 9.62
CA ALA A 147 9.86 0.04 10.77
C ALA A 147 11.32 -0.39 11.04
N GLU A 148 12.02 0.27 11.96
CA GLU A 148 13.43 0.00 12.30
C GLU A 148 13.70 -1.48 12.58
N THR A 149 12.76 -2.15 13.24
CA THR A 149 12.85 -3.58 13.60
C THR A 149 11.65 -4.39 13.11
N GLN A 150 11.02 -3.96 11.99
CA GLN A 150 9.95 -4.71 11.33
C GLN A 150 10.25 -4.80 9.84
N ILE A 151 10.85 -5.90 9.45
CA ILE A 151 11.31 -6.19 8.09
C ILE A 151 10.47 -7.35 7.53
N VAL A 152 10.01 -7.23 6.29
CA VAL A 152 9.33 -8.32 5.58
C VAL A 152 10.26 -8.91 4.55
N ILE A 153 10.32 -10.24 4.50
CA ILE A 153 11.04 -10.99 3.48
C ILE A 153 10.07 -11.69 2.52
N ALA A 154 10.49 -11.87 1.29
CA ALA A 154 9.76 -12.58 0.24
C ALA A 154 10.58 -13.77 -0.27
N GLY A 155 9.89 -14.82 -0.73
CA GLY A 155 10.55 -15.96 -1.36
C GLY A 155 9.77 -17.26 -1.27
N PRO A 156 10.44 -18.39 -1.56
CA PRO A 156 9.87 -19.73 -1.37
C PRO A 156 9.52 -19.99 0.11
N ASP A 157 8.40 -20.65 0.35
CA ASP A 157 7.91 -20.93 1.72
C ASP A 157 8.93 -21.65 2.60
N GLU A 158 9.63 -22.66 2.07
CA GLU A 158 10.65 -23.41 2.80
C GLU A 158 11.87 -22.54 3.15
N ALA A 159 12.34 -21.73 2.19
CA ALA A 159 13.48 -20.83 2.43
C ALA A 159 13.12 -19.74 3.46
N MET A 160 11.90 -19.18 3.39
CA MET A 160 11.43 -18.22 4.39
C MET A 160 11.28 -18.85 5.79
N ALA A 161 10.82 -20.10 5.86
CA ALA A 161 10.70 -20.82 7.14
C ALA A 161 12.07 -21.05 7.79
N ASP A 162 13.10 -21.37 7.00
CA ASP A 162 14.49 -21.48 7.51
C ASP A 162 15.02 -20.13 8.00
N VAL A 163 14.83 -19.05 7.22
CA VAL A 163 15.22 -17.71 7.65
C VAL A 163 14.48 -17.29 8.91
N ALA A 164 13.17 -17.56 9.02
CA ALA A 164 12.38 -17.28 10.21
C ALA A 164 12.92 -18.01 11.46
N LYS A 165 13.26 -19.28 11.33
CA LYS A 165 13.88 -20.07 12.41
C LYS A 165 15.22 -19.48 12.86
N ARG A 166 16.07 -19.11 11.91
CA ARG A 166 17.37 -18.46 12.20
C ARG A 166 17.19 -17.07 12.83
N ALA A 167 16.18 -16.31 12.38
CA ALA A 167 15.84 -15.02 12.97
C ALA A 167 15.41 -15.17 14.44
N MET A 168 14.56 -16.14 14.75
CA MET A 168 14.16 -16.43 16.15
C MET A 168 15.38 -16.80 17.00
N ALA A 169 16.29 -17.59 16.48
CA ALA A 169 17.54 -17.95 17.18
C ALA A 169 18.49 -16.75 17.40
N LYS A 170 18.39 -15.70 16.56
CA LYS A 170 19.12 -14.43 16.70
C LYS A 170 18.40 -13.39 17.56
N GLY A 171 17.27 -13.71 18.14
CA GLY A 171 16.54 -12.82 19.06
C GLY A 171 15.38 -12.05 18.43
N ALA A 172 14.89 -12.43 17.25
CA ALA A 172 13.63 -11.91 16.76
C ALA A 172 12.50 -12.20 17.75
N SER A 173 11.63 -11.24 17.96
CA SER A 173 10.48 -11.41 18.84
C SER A 173 9.37 -12.24 18.21
N LYS A 174 9.22 -12.14 16.88
CA LYS A 174 8.24 -12.89 16.06
C LYS A 174 8.75 -13.00 14.62
N ALA A 175 8.36 -14.07 13.94
CA ALA A 175 8.61 -14.25 12.51
C ALA A 175 7.42 -14.95 11.81
N PRO A 176 6.19 -14.34 11.82
CA PRO A 176 5.01 -14.98 11.25
C PRO A 176 5.02 -14.96 9.73
N ARG A 177 4.57 -16.07 9.13
CA ARG A 177 4.18 -16.13 7.72
C ARG A 177 2.92 -15.30 7.52
N LEU A 178 2.94 -14.39 6.56
CA LEU A 178 1.79 -13.55 6.24
C LEU A 178 0.79 -14.29 5.34
N ALA A 179 -0.49 -13.95 5.45
CA ALA A 179 -1.55 -14.50 4.61
C ALA A 179 -1.54 -13.89 3.19
N VAL A 180 -0.36 -13.85 2.57
CA VAL A 180 -0.13 -13.37 1.20
C VAL A 180 0.68 -14.44 0.47
N SER A 181 0.14 -14.96 -0.63
CA SER A 181 0.74 -16.05 -1.41
C SER A 181 1.67 -15.60 -2.54
N VAL A 182 1.90 -14.29 -2.67
CA VAL A 182 2.74 -13.72 -3.73
C VAL A 182 4.03 -13.17 -3.14
N PRO A 183 5.22 -13.52 -3.69
CA PRO A 183 6.51 -13.01 -3.23
C PRO A 183 6.75 -11.60 -3.78
N SER A 184 5.98 -10.63 -3.33
CA SER A 184 6.00 -9.26 -3.83
C SER A 184 7.18 -8.44 -3.30
N HIS A 185 7.45 -7.32 -3.97
CA HIS A 185 8.45 -6.32 -3.62
C HIS A 185 9.91 -6.79 -3.69
N CYS A 186 10.18 -7.72 -4.60
CA CYS A 186 11.52 -8.21 -4.92
C CYS A 186 11.63 -8.58 -6.40
N GLU A 187 12.84 -8.93 -6.83
CA GLU A 187 13.15 -9.25 -8.23
C GLU A 187 12.35 -10.41 -8.83
N LEU A 188 11.75 -11.28 -8.00
CA LEU A 188 10.88 -12.36 -8.47
C LEU A 188 9.68 -11.85 -9.27
N LEU A 189 9.22 -10.62 -9.03
CA LEU A 189 8.14 -9.99 -9.78
C LEU A 189 8.61 -8.99 -10.86
N ALA A 190 9.89 -8.99 -11.22
CA ALA A 190 10.42 -8.07 -12.24
C ALA A 190 9.74 -8.27 -13.61
N GLU A 191 9.60 -9.52 -14.08
CA GLU A 191 8.98 -9.81 -15.38
C GLU A 191 7.48 -9.41 -15.42
N PRO A 192 6.63 -9.80 -14.44
CA PRO A 192 5.28 -9.26 -14.36
C PRO A 192 5.22 -7.73 -14.32
N ALA A 193 6.14 -7.07 -13.61
CA ALA A 193 6.18 -5.61 -13.55
C ALA A 193 6.48 -4.97 -14.91
N TYR A 194 7.32 -5.55 -15.75
CA TYR A 194 7.57 -5.04 -17.11
C TYR A 194 6.32 -5.09 -17.99
N LYS A 195 5.45 -6.10 -17.83
CA LYS A 195 4.15 -6.12 -18.53
C LYS A 195 3.25 -4.98 -18.08
N LEU A 196 3.35 -4.60 -16.81
CA LEU A 196 2.61 -3.45 -16.30
C LEU A 196 3.20 -2.12 -16.80
N VAL A 197 4.53 -2.02 -16.95
CA VAL A 197 5.19 -0.87 -17.60
C VAL A 197 4.65 -0.67 -19.03
N GLU A 198 4.48 -1.76 -19.78
CA GLU A 198 3.90 -1.71 -21.12
C GLU A 198 2.46 -1.17 -21.07
N ALA A 199 1.63 -1.64 -20.14
CA ALA A 199 0.27 -1.15 -19.96
C ALA A 199 0.24 0.35 -19.63
N PHE A 200 1.16 0.84 -18.79
CA PHE A 200 1.29 2.27 -18.48
C PHE A 200 1.65 3.13 -19.69
N SER A 201 2.27 2.57 -20.72
CA SER A 201 2.58 3.33 -21.95
C SER A 201 1.33 3.80 -22.72
N HIS A 202 0.18 3.20 -22.44
CA HIS A 202 -1.12 3.56 -23.03
C HIS A 202 -1.96 4.47 -22.12
N VAL A 203 -1.44 4.87 -20.96
CA VAL A 203 -2.14 5.70 -19.98
C VAL A 203 -1.41 7.03 -19.83
N THR A 204 -2.19 8.12 -19.83
CA THR A 204 -1.64 9.46 -19.62
C THR A 204 -1.75 9.85 -18.15
N LEU A 205 -0.61 10.01 -17.50
CA LEU A 205 -0.56 10.57 -16.14
C LEU A 205 -0.43 12.10 -16.21
N SER A 206 -0.91 12.74 -15.15
CA SER A 206 -0.80 14.19 -14.95
C SER A 206 0.14 14.51 -13.79
N ARG A 207 0.60 15.77 -13.75
CA ARG A 207 1.31 16.27 -12.59
C ARG A 207 0.37 16.26 -11.37
N PRO A 208 0.76 15.67 -10.23
CA PRO A 208 -0.10 15.59 -9.08
C PRO A 208 -0.39 16.97 -8.47
N ARG A 209 -1.60 17.14 -7.91
CA ARG A 209 -2.03 18.33 -7.16
C ARG A 209 -1.47 18.33 -5.74
N PHE A 210 -1.31 17.15 -5.16
CA PHE A 210 -0.75 16.91 -3.83
C PHE A 210 0.59 16.19 -3.97
N ALA A 211 1.48 16.34 -2.98
CA ALA A 211 2.76 15.65 -2.99
C ALA A 211 2.56 14.13 -2.99
N TYR A 212 2.85 13.45 -4.10
CA TYR A 212 2.87 11.99 -4.16
C TYR A 212 4.19 11.47 -3.58
N LEU A 213 4.13 10.87 -2.42
CA LEU A 213 5.26 10.31 -1.70
C LEU A 213 5.37 8.81 -2.01
N SER A 214 6.40 8.45 -2.76
CA SER A 214 6.64 7.06 -3.18
C SER A 214 6.99 6.16 -1.99
N GLY A 215 6.28 5.05 -1.85
CA GLY A 215 6.59 3.99 -0.90
C GLY A 215 7.82 3.16 -1.27
N SER A 216 8.30 3.22 -2.53
CA SER A 216 9.48 2.49 -2.99
C SER A 216 10.78 3.27 -2.80
N THR A 217 10.71 4.60 -2.76
CA THR A 217 11.89 5.47 -2.69
C THR A 217 11.96 6.37 -1.44
N GLY A 218 10.85 6.51 -0.70
CA GLY A 218 10.74 7.47 0.40
C GLY A 218 10.80 8.94 -0.06
N ARG A 219 10.61 9.22 -1.35
CA ARG A 219 10.76 10.56 -1.95
C ARG A 219 9.46 11.04 -2.59
N VAL A 220 9.25 12.35 -2.57
CA VAL A 220 8.14 12.97 -3.30
C VAL A 220 8.46 13.01 -4.80
N LEU A 221 7.53 12.52 -5.60
CA LEU A 221 7.58 12.53 -7.05
C LEU A 221 6.53 13.50 -7.60
N TRP A 222 6.96 14.34 -8.54
CA TRP A 222 6.11 15.33 -9.21
C TRP A 222 5.98 15.09 -10.71
N GLN A 223 6.91 14.32 -11.28
CA GLN A 223 6.94 14.03 -12.70
C GLN A 223 6.03 12.83 -13.01
N PRO A 224 5.07 12.98 -13.93
CA PRO A 224 4.16 11.90 -14.32
C PRO A 224 4.88 10.59 -14.69
N GLU A 225 5.97 10.68 -15.45
CA GLU A 225 6.74 9.53 -15.91
C GLU A 225 7.39 8.77 -14.75
N ARG A 226 7.84 9.49 -13.71
CA ARG A 226 8.40 8.86 -12.51
C ARG A 226 7.33 8.22 -11.64
N ILE A 227 6.12 8.79 -11.60
CA ILE A 227 4.98 8.19 -10.90
C ILE A 227 4.53 6.93 -11.63
N ALA A 228 4.46 6.95 -12.97
CA ALA A 228 4.14 5.78 -13.77
C ALA A 228 5.13 4.63 -13.53
N ASP A 229 6.44 4.92 -13.55
CA ASP A 229 7.49 3.93 -13.25
C ASP A 229 7.38 3.40 -11.80
N ASP A 230 7.14 4.28 -10.83
CA ASP A 230 6.97 3.88 -9.43
C ASP A 230 5.78 2.94 -9.26
N LEU A 231 4.63 3.26 -9.85
CA LEU A 231 3.42 2.44 -9.79
C LEU A 231 3.59 1.10 -10.51
N ALA A 232 4.16 1.09 -11.70
CA ALA A 232 4.35 -0.11 -12.50
C ALA A 232 5.34 -1.09 -11.84
N MET A 233 6.46 -0.56 -11.35
CA MET A 233 7.57 -1.34 -10.83
C MET A 233 7.48 -1.64 -9.33
N ASN A 234 6.53 -1.06 -8.59
CA ASN A 234 6.53 -1.21 -7.13
C ASN A 234 6.38 -2.66 -6.67
N MET A 235 5.70 -3.53 -7.44
CA MET A 235 5.59 -4.94 -7.09
C MET A 235 6.93 -5.69 -7.13
N ALA A 236 7.94 -5.13 -7.81
CA ALA A 236 9.28 -5.70 -7.93
C ALA A 236 10.34 -4.89 -7.15
N ARG A 237 9.95 -3.84 -6.43
CA ARG A 237 10.85 -2.99 -5.65
C ARG A 237 10.53 -3.07 -4.17
N THR A 238 11.56 -3.04 -3.34
CA THR A 238 11.41 -3.01 -1.88
C THR A 238 10.57 -1.82 -1.43
N VAL A 239 9.60 -2.08 -0.56
CA VAL A 239 8.82 -1.03 0.10
C VAL A 239 9.67 -0.40 1.21
N ARG A 240 9.81 0.93 1.19
CA ARG A 240 10.57 1.74 2.17
C ARG A 240 9.59 2.58 3.01
N TRP A 241 8.66 1.90 3.68
CA TRP A 241 7.57 2.58 4.38
C TRP A 241 8.07 3.49 5.50
N GLN A 242 9.03 3.02 6.29
CA GLN A 242 9.64 3.84 7.35
C GLN A 242 10.24 5.13 6.79
N GLU A 243 10.99 5.06 5.69
CA GLU A 243 11.59 6.23 5.05
C GLU A 243 10.51 7.19 4.52
N ALA A 244 9.42 6.67 3.97
CA ALA A 244 8.30 7.49 3.52
C ALA A 244 7.66 8.25 4.68
N VAL A 245 7.42 7.60 5.82
CA VAL A 245 6.87 8.25 7.02
C VAL A 245 7.82 9.31 7.56
N ILE A 246 9.12 9.02 7.65
CA ILE A 246 10.16 9.99 8.08
C ILE A 246 10.16 11.20 7.13
N SER A 247 10.15 10.96 5.82
CA SER A 247 10.11 12.03 4.80
C SER A 247 8.87 12.92 4.92
N ALA A 248 7.70 12.34 5.26
CA ALA A 248 6.49 13.11 5.51
C ALA A 248 6.62 13.96 6.80
N ASN A 249 7.17 13.39 7.87
CA ASN A 249 7.40 14.09 9.13
C ASN A 249 8.36 15.28 8.97
N GLU A 250 9.47 15.09 8.23
CA GLU A 250 10.42 16.16 7.89
C GLU A 250 9.80 17.27 7.05
N ARG A 251 8.73 16.97 6.31
CA ARG A 251 7.94 17.93 5.53
C ARG A 251 6.82 18.60 6.34
N GLU A 252 6.88 18.48 7.66
CA GLU A 252 5.91 19.07 8.60
C GLU A 252 4.51 18.48 8.53
N ALA A 253 4.34 17.25 8.06
CA ALA A 253 3.09 16.52 8.24
C ALA A 253 2.92 16.20 9.74
N ARG A 254 1.75 16.56 10.30
CA ARG A 254 1.45 16.42 11.73
C ARG A 254 0.12 15.73 11.99
N LEU A 255 -0.63 15.41 10.94
CA LEU A 255 -1.79 14.55 10.99
C LEU A 255 -1.70 13.54 9.86
N ALA A 256 -1.59 12.26 10.21
CA ALA A 256 -1.69 11.14 9.28
C ALA A 256 -3.08 10.51 9.41
N ILE A 257 -3.79 10.36 8.29
CA ILE A 257 -5.09 9.71 8.23
C ILE A 257 -4.99 8.50 7.31
N GLU A 258 -5.12 7.32 7.90
CA GLU A 258 -5.15 6.06 7.13
C GLU A 258 -6.55 5.83 6.59
N MET A 259 -6.64 5.66 5.25
CA MET A 259 -7.88 5.31 4.58
C MET A 259 -8.29 3.87 4.92
N PRO A 260 -9.61 3.57 5.01
CA PRO A 260 -10.07 2.20 5.19
C PRO A 260 -9.61 1.26 4.07
N PRO A 261 -9.47 -0.04 4.39
CA PRO A 261 -9.76 -0.67 5.68
C PRO A 261 -8.55 -0.75 6.61
N GLY A 262 -8.82 -0.89 7.91
CA GLY A 262 -7.84 -1.25 8.91
C GLY A 262 -7.14 -0.09 9.62
N GLY A 263 -5.92 -0.31 10.10
CA GLY A 263 -5.16 0.63 10.94
C GLY A 263 -3.70 0.23 11.09
N ILE A 264 -3.16 -0.55 10.15
CA ILE A 264 -1.77 -1.03 10.19
C ILE A 264 -0.81 0.14 9.96
N LEU A 265 -1.09 0.99 8.97
CA LEU A 265 -0.23 2.14 8.67
C LEU A 265 -0.25 3.18 9.79
N THR A 266 -1.39 3.33 10.47
CA THR A 266 -1.51 4.16 11.67
C THR A 266 -0.54 3.70 12.77
N CYS A 267 -0.44 2.39 13.00
CA CYS A 267 0.51 1.82 13.96
C CYS A 267 1.96 2.00 13.50
N LEU A 268 2.26 1.75 12.23
CA LEU A 268 3.60 1.91 11.66
C LEU A 268 4.06 3.37 11.68
N THR A 269 3.15 4.30 11.39
CA THR A 269 3.44 5.74 11.45
C THR A 269 3.89 6.15 12.85
N ARG A 270 3.21 5.67 13.89
CA ARG A 270 3.57 5.96 15.29
C ARG A 270 4.94 5.38 15.69
N GLN A 271 5.35 4.27 15.08
CA GLN A 271 6.66 3.64 15.35
C GLN A 271 7.84 4.41 14.71
N ALA A 272 7.60 5.23 13.69
CA ALA A 272 8.63 5.94 12.94
C ALA A 272 8.98 7.33 13.49
N ALA A 273 8.94 7.53 14.81
CA ALA A 273 9.22 8.81 15.49
C ALA A 273 8.34 9.96 14.96
N TRP A 274 7.07 9.69 14.71
CA TRP A 274 6.11 10.65 14.18
C TRP A 274 5.77 11.76 15.17
N GLU A 275 5.93 13.00 14.75
CA GLU A 275 5.59 14.19 15.54
C GLU A 275 4.18 14.69 15.22
N GLY A 276 3.16 14.09 15.79
CA GLY A 276 1.78 14.48 15.53
C GLY A 276 0.79 13.36 15.80
N GLU A 277 -0.39 13.50 15.24
CA GLU A 277 -1.46 12.52 15.37
C GLU A 277 -1.48 11.58 14.17
N SER A 278 -1.73 10.30 14.41
CA SER A 278 -1.96 9.30 13.39
C SER A 278 -3.23 8.53 13.74
N ILE A 279 -4.20 8.54 12.83
CA ILE A 279 -5.52 7.92 13.02
C ILE A 279 -5.88 7.00 11.86
N SER A 280 -6.64 5.95 12.16
CA SER A 280 -7.35 5.14 11.18
C SER A 280 -8.75 5.71 11.01
N LEU A 281 -9.11 6.08 9.78
CA LEU A 281 -10.45 6.62 9.48
C LEU A 281 -11.55 5.60 9.80
N GLU A 282 -11.29 4.31 9.55
CA GLU A 282 -12.23 3.24 9.87
C GLU A 282 -12.57 3.15 11.36
N ARG A 283 -11.58 3.36 12.24
CA ARG A 283 -11.76 3.27 13.69
C ARG A 283 -12.24 4.56 14.32
N SER A 284 -11.76 5.69 13.82
CA SER A 284 -12.03 7.00 14.42
C SER A 284 -13.28 7.67 13.84
N GLY A 285 -13.65 7.33 12.60
CA GLY A 285 -14.75 7.95 11.88
C GLY A 285 -14.40 9.29 11.23
N VAL A 286 -15.23 9.69 10.27
CA VAL A 286 -15.03 10.90 9.45
C VAL A 286 -15.06 12.18 10.30
N GLU A 287 -15.97 12.27 11.26
CA GLU A 287 -16.15 13.47 12.09
C GLU A 287 -14.92 13.77 12.95
N VAL A 288 -14.27 12.74 13.48
CA VAL A 288 -13.00 12.89 14.23
C VAL A 288 -11.89 13.37 13.29
N ALA A 289 -11.76 12.79 12.11
CA ALA A 289 -10.77 13.22 11.12
C ALA A 289 -10.96 14.68 10.70
N VAL A 290 -12.20 15.10 10.46
CA VAL A 290 -12.55 16.50 10.13
C VAL A 290 -12.21 17.44 11.29
N HIS A 291 -12.55 17.07 12.53
CA HIS A 291 -12.23 17.87 13.71
C HIS A 291 -10.73 18.07 13.87
N LEU A 292 -9.95 17.00 13.79
CA LEU A 292 -8.48 17.07 13.92
C LEU A 292 -7.84 17.89 12.79
N ALA A 293 -8.31 17.73 11.56
CA ALA A 293 -7.80 18.50 10.42
C ALA A 293 -8.08 20.00 10.57
N ARG A 294 -9.27 20.37 11.05
CA ARG A 294 -9.61 21.77 11.33
C ARG A 294 -8.73 22.35 12.43
N ARG A 295 -8.56 21.63 13.53
CA ARG A 295 -7.69 22.04 14.64
C ARG A 295 -6.23 22.25 14.18
N LEU A 296 -5.75 21.40 13.29
CA LEU A 296 -4.37 21.50 12.76
C LEU A 296 -4.17 22.74 11.86
N ARG A 297 -5.23 23.18 11.17
CA ARG A 297 -5.20 24.30 10.22
C ARG A 297 -5.60 25.65 10.84
N ALA A 298 -6.17 25.64 12.05
CA ALA A 298 -6.48 26.85 12.82
C ALA A 298 -5.18 27.44 13.47
#